data_156a1540d4885c32e5e10416c09df8c4
#
_entry.id   156a1540d4885c32e5e10416c09df8c4
#
_cell.length_a   1.000
_cell.length_b   1.000
_cell.length_c   1.000
_cell.angle_alpha   90.00
_cell.angle_beta   90.00
_cell.angle_gamma   90.00
#
_symmetry.space_group_name_H-M   'P 1'
#
loop_
_entity.id
_entity.type
_entity.pdbx_description
1 polymer ?
#
loop_
_entity_poly.entity_id
_entity_poly.type
_entity_poly.pdbx_seq_one_letter_code
_entity_poly.pdbx_strand_id
1 'polypeptide(L)'
;MDHADIEREYFIHVPEADADTAPLPLVLSFHGYTSTARTNLRYTGLQPLAESEKFIAVYPQGTVLASTGEPHWNSESSAIPSATDDIGFVETLLDELTETRNIDTDRIYAIGMSNGGMMSYLLACRLSQRIAAITSVTGTMTVDRNTCTGSRPVPVMQIHGIEDAVVPFNGSNSFPSIPATIEFWAQSNGCVGAAEETAIADITGDGYGGRRTRYLDCAQGTEVELITLDAVGHDWPIHVEGYRQHDIHAAEEIWNFLQRFSLYGGDT
;
A
#
# COMPACT_ATOMS: atom_id res chain seq x y z
N MET A 1 -5.99 -21.47 3.32
CA MET A 1 -6.71 -21.20 4.58
C MET A 1 -8.19 -20.96 4.34
N ASP A 2 -9.06 -21.26 5.29
CA ASP A 2 -10.49 -20.99 5.16
C ASP A 2 -10.87 -19.74 5.97
N HIS A 3 -11.69 -18.85 5.38
CA HIS A 3 -12.28 -17.70 6.06
C HIS A 3 -13.71 -17.51 5.58
N ALA A 4 -14.66 -17.44 6.51
CA ALA A 4 -16.10 -17.27 6.23
C ALA A 4 -16.65 -18.24 5.16
N ASP A 5 -16.31 -19.53 5.29
CA ASP A 5 -16.64 -20.63 4.36
C ASP A 5 -16.10 -20.44 2.91
N ILE A 6 -15.09 -19.59 2.73
CA ILE A 6 -14.39 -19.37 1.45
C ILE A 6 -12.94 -19.84 1.60
N GLU A 7 -12.49 -20.71 0.71
CA GLU A 7 -11.07 -21.04 0.58
C GLU A 7 -10.31 -19.83 0.04
N ARG A 8 -9.33 -19.33 0.80
CA ARG A 8 -8.50 -18.17 0.46
C ARG A 8 -7.05 -18.63 0.22
N GLU A 9 -6.43 -18.03 -0.77
CA GLU A 9 -5.05 -18.30 -1.17
C GLU A 9 -4.16 -17.08 -0.92
N TYR A 10 -2.88 -17.32 -0.71
CA TYR A 10 -1.83 -16.29 -0.73
C TYR A 10 -0.49 -16.91 -1.18
N PHE A 11 0.38 -16.09 -1.73
CA PHE A 11 1.79 -16.42 -1.91
C PHE A 11 2.61 -15.73 -0.84
N ILE A 12 3.68 -16.40 -0.40
CA ILE A 12 4.60 -15.86 0.57
C ILE A 12 6.03 -16.02 0.06
N HIS A 13 6.82 -14.98 0.20
CA HIS A 13 8.27 -15.02 0.05
C HIS A 13 8.89 -14.73 1.42
N VAL A 14 9.64 -15.69 1.92
CA VAL A 14 10.42 -15.59 3.16
C VAL A 14 11.87 -15.52 2.76
N PRO A 15 12.62 -14.44 3.08
CA PRO A 15 14.01 -14.34 2.71
C PRO A 15 14.85 -15.41 3.38
N GLU A 16 15.95 -15.82 2.74
CA GLU A 16 16.93 -16.69 3.37
C GLU A 16 17.53 -15.97 4.57
N ALA A 17 17.23 -16.48 5.75
CA ALA A 17 17.71 -15.95 7.02
C ALA A 17 18.30 -17.09 7.83
N ASP A 18 19.35 -16.82 8.60
CA ASP A 18 19.93 -17.76 9.53
C ASP A 18 18.91 -18.08 10.65
N ALA A 19 18.96 -19.29 11.19
CA ALA A 19 18.00 -19.81 12.17
C ALA A 19 17.86 -18.96 13.46
N ASP A 20 18.84 -18.10 13.74
CA ASP A 20 18.93 -17.22 14.91
C ASP A 20 18.62 -15.73 14.58
N THR A 21 17.95 -15.43 13.45
CA THR A 21 17.62 -14.05 13.08
C THR A 21 16.52 -13.46 13.96
N ALA A 22 16.59 -12.14 14.18
CA ALA A 22 15.53 -11.37 14.80
C ALA A 22 14.21 -11.52 14.02
N PRO A 23 13.04 -11.29 14.67
CA PRO A 23 11.77 -11.23 13.97
C PRO A 23 11.80 -10.28 12.77
N LEU A 24 11.20 -10.69 11.64
CA LEU A 24 11.25 -9.96 10.38
C LEU A 24 10.00 -9.11 10.16
N PRO A 25 10.13 -7.91 9.57
CA PRO A 25 8.97 -7.15 9.12
C PRO A 25 8.14 -7.94 8.11
N LEU A 26 6.84 -7.64 8.04
CA LEU A 26 5.89 -8.23 7.10
C LEU A 26 5.29 -7.16 6.19
N VAL A 27 5.29 -7.40 4.88
CA VAL A 27 4.61 -6.56 3.87
C VAL A 27 3.50 -7.35 3.20
N LEU A 28 2.24 -6.94 3.43
CA LEU A 28 1.08 -7.44 2.69
C LEU A 28 0.95 -6.63 1.39
N SER A 29 0.99 -7.29 0.24
CA SER A 29 0.89 -6.65 -1.08
C SER A 29 -0.38 -7.07 -1.80
N PHE A 30 -1.33 -6.13 -1.94
CA PHE A 30 -2.65 -6.37 -2.50
C PHE A 30 -2.68 -6.04 -3.99
N HIS A 31 -3.18 -6.97 -4.82
CA HIS A 31 -3.31 -6.79 -6.27
C HIS A 31 -4.46 -5.82 -6.65
N GLY A 32 -4.40 -5.27 -7.86
CA GLY A 32 -5.48 -4.44 -8.41
C GLY A 32 -6.72 -5.26 -8.83
N TYR A 33 -7.83 -4.57 -9.11
CA TYR A 33 -9.02 -5.18 -9.70
C TYR A 33 -8.67 -5.90 -10.99
N THR A 34 -9.27 -7.05 -11.28
CA THR A 34 -9.00 -7.97 -12.41
C THR A 34 -7.63 -8.68 -12.36
N SER A 35 -6.75 -8.30 -11.45
CA SER A 35 -5.43 -8.90 -11.29
C SER A 35 -5.46 -10.08 -10.31
N THR A 36 -4.31 -10.71 -10.10
CA THR A 36 -4.16 -11.83 -9.18
C THR A 36 -2.94 -11.67 -8.30
N ALA A 37 -2.91 -12.38 -7.16
CA ALA A 37 -1.74 -12.45 -6.29
C ALA A 37 -0.48 -12.91 -7.04
N ARG A 38 -0.62 -13.88 -7.96
CA ARG A 38 0.49 -14.35 -8.82
C ARG A 38 1.02 -13.28 -9.76
N THR A 39 0.13 -12.46 -10.33
CA THR A 39 0.52 -11.35 -11.19
C THR A 39 1.21 -10.27 -10.38
N ASN A 40 0.64 -9.91 -9.22
CA ASN A 40 1.19 -8.93 -8.28
C ASN A 40 2.62 -9.28 -7.86
N LEU A 41 2.84 -10.52 -7.45
CA LEU A 41 4.15 -11.07 -7.10
C LEU A 41 5.21 -10.86 -8.20
N ARG A 42 4.80 -10.89 -9.49
CA ARG A 42 5.75 -10.84 -10.61
C ARG A 42 6.17 -9.42 -11.00
N TYR A 43 5.28 -8.42 -10.86
CA TYR A 43 5.58 -7.08 -11.37
C TYR A 43 6.02 -6.10 -10.29
N THR A 44 5.71 -6.36 -9.02
CA THR A 44 5.98 -5.37 -7.95
C THR A 44 7.45 -5.17 -7.63
N GLY A 45 8.32 -6.13 -7.95
CA GLY A 45 9.74 -6.06 -7.61
C GLY A 45 10.06 -6.29 -6.12
N LEU A 46 9.06 -6.68 -5.31
CA LEU A 46 9.25 -6.85 -3.86
C LEU A 46 10.07 -8.07 -3.48
N GLN A 47 10.05 -9.17 -4.27
CA GLN A 47 10.77 -10.39 -3.89
C GLN A 47 12.29 -10.19 -3.78
N PRO A 48 13.01 -9.66 -4.80
CA PRO A 48 14.42 -9.41 -4.68
C PRO A 48 14.75 -8.39 -3.58
N LEU A 49 13.87 -7.40 -3.37
CA LEU A 49 14.02 -6.42 -2.31
C LEU A 49 13.82 -7.07 -0.92
N ALA A 50 12.82 -7.94 -0.76
CA ALA A 50 12.59 -8.69 0.46
C ALA A 50 13.79 -9.57 0.84
N GLU A 51 14.47 -10.14 -0.17
CA GLU A 51 15.69 -10.93 0.03
C GLU A 51 16.84 -10.06 0.53
N SER A 52 17.06 -8.86 -0.04
CA SER A 52 18.16 -7.97 0.36
C SER A 52 17.90 -7.26 1.69
N GLU A 53 16.67 -6.78 1.90
CA GLU A 53 16.27 -5.94 3.03
C GLU A 53 15.72 -6.74 4.23
N LYS A 54 15.58 -8.08 4.06
CA LYS A 54 15.16 -9.02 5.10
C LYS A 54 13.77 -8.72 5.68
N PHE A 55 12.76 -8.70 4.81
CA PHE A 55 11.35 -8.70 5.21
C PHE A 55 10.57 -9.84 4.54
N ILE A 56 9.46 -10.25 5.13
CA ILE A 56 8.56 -11.24 4.55
C ILE A 56 7.56 -10.53 3.64
N ALA A 57 7.46 -10.94 2.37
CA ALA A 57 6.47 -10.42 1.44
C ALA A 57 5.32 -11.42 1.26
N VAL A 58 4.09 -10.98 1.49
CA VAL A 58 2.87 -11.79 1.35
C VAL A 58 1.95 -11.16 0.31
N TYR A 59 1.45 -12.00 -0.58
CA TYR A 59 0.58 -11.61 -1.70
C TYR A 59 -0.76 -12.35 -1.56
N PRO A 60 -1.73 -11.78 -0.84
CA PRO A 60 -3.04 -12.37 -0.70
C PRO A 60 -3.81 -12.36 -2.02
N GLN A 61 -4.72 -13.34 -2.23
CA GLN A 61 -5.62 -13.42 -3.36
C GLN A 61 -7.01 -12.90 -2.97
N GLY A 62 -7.48 -11.89 -3.69
CA GLY A 62 -8.85 -11.39 -3.59
C GLY A 62 -9.87 -12.37 -4.15
N THR A 63 -11.10 -12.29 -3.66
CA THR A 63 -12.20 -13.13 -4.14
C THR A 63 -12.69 -12.69 -5.53
N VAL A 64 -13.46 -13.55 -6.18
CA VAL A 64 -14.10 -13.22 -7.45
C VAL A 64 -15.41 -12.46 -7.19
N LEU A 65 -15.54 -11.27 -7.78
CA LEU A 65 -16.76 -10.47 -7.71
C LEU A 65 -17.86 -11.12 -8.56
N ALA A 66 -18.95 -11.53 -7.94
CA ALA A 66 -20.01 -12.29 -8.60
C ALA A 66 -20.64 -11.54 -9.80
N SER A 67 -20.67 -10.21 -9.79
CA SER A 67 -21.26 -9.40 -10.85
C SER A 67 -20.42 -9.30 -12.12
N THR A 68 -19.10 -9.51 -12.03
CA THR A 68 -18.17 -9.33 -13.16
C THR A 68 -17.35 -10.57 -13.47
N GLY A 69 -17.21 -11.50 -12.52
CA GLY A 69 -16.32 -12.67 -12.64
C GLY A 69 -14.84 -12.35 -12.40
N GLU A 70 -14.52 -11.15 -11.90
CA GLU A 70 -13.14 -10.66 -11.77
C GLU A 70 -12.66 -10.67 -10.32
N PRO A 71 -11.37 -10.97 -10.07
CA PRO A 71 -10.77 -10.85 -8.74
C PRO A 71 -10.76 -9.41 -8.24
N HIS A 72 -11.05 -9.22 -6.96
CA HIS A 72 -11.18 -7.91 -6.34
C HIS A 72 -10.94 -7.94 -4.83
N TRP A 73 -10.89 -6.75 -4.25
CA TRP A 73 -10.96 -6.49 -2.80
C TRP A 73 -12.19 -5.66 -2.49
N ASN A 74 -12.88 -6.02 -1.43
CA ASN A 74 -13.93 -5.17 -0.83
C ASN A 74 -13.26 -4.01 -0.08
N SER A 75 -12.98 -2.94 -0.79
CA SER A 75 -12.38 -1.71 -0.26
C SER A 75 -13.42 -0.64 0.09
N GLU A 76 -14.68 -1.03 0.30
CA GLU A 76 -15.82 -0.13 0.47
C GLU A 76 -16.01 0.87 -0.70
N SER A 77 -15.48 0.53 -1.88
CA SER A 77 -15.59 1.37 -3.06
C SER A 77 -16.96 1.22 -3.73
N SER A 78 -17.63 2.35 -3.97
CA SER A 78 -18.89 2.36 -4.73
C SER A 78 -18.70 1.96 -6.20
N ALA A 79 -17.48 2.07 -6.74
CA ALA A 79 -17.14 1.63 -8.09
C ALA A 79 -16.99 0.10 -8.20
N ILE A 80 -16.68 -0.58 -7.07
CA ILE A 80 -16.49 -2.04 -6.99
C ILE A 80 -17.28 -2.53 -5.77
N PRO A 81 -18.62 -2.53 -5.82
CA PRO A 81 -19.45 -2.89 -4.67
C PRO A 81 -19.32 -4.38 -4.35
N SER A 82 -18.98 -4.70 -3.13
CA SER A 82 -18.77 -6.06 -2.62
C SER A 82 -19.27 -6.19 -1.19
N ALA A 83 -19.62 -7.40 -0.80
CA ALA A 83 -19.96 -7.76 0.58
C ALA A 83 -18.99 -8.78 1.17
N THR A 84 -17.86 -9.06 0.50
CA THR A 84 -16.84 -10.00 0.99
C THR A 84 -16.20 -9.44 2.26
N ASP A 85 -15.98 -10.28 3.25
CA ASP A 85 -15.27 -9.91 4.47
C ASP A 85 -13.75 -10.02 4.28
N ASP A 86 -13.18 -9.06 3.55
CA ASP A 86 -11.73 -9.03 3.33
C ASP A 86 -10.94 -8.49 4.53
N ILE A 87 -11.57 -7.71 5.41
CA ILE A 87 -10.95 -7.28 6.68
C ILE A 87 -10.74 -8.47 7.58
N GLY A 88 -11.80 -9.26 7.88
CA GLY A 88 -11.67 -10.46 8.69
C GLY A 88 -10.73 -11.50 8.09
N PHE A 89 -10.68 -11.60 6.75
CA PHE A 89 -9.67 -12.43 6.08
C PHE A 89 -8.25 -11.98 6.40
N VAL A 90 -7.96 -10.67 6.32
CA VAL A 90 -6.62 -10.14 6.63
C VAL A 90 -6.28 -10.35 8.11
N GLU A 91 -7.23 -10.16 9.03
CA GLU A 91 -7.02 -10.47 10.45
C GLU A 91 -6.64 -11.94 10.65
N THR A 92 -7.42 -12.87 10.08
CA THR A 92 -7.15 -14.33 10.15
C THR A 92 -5.80 -14.68 9.53
N LEU A 93 -5.45 -14.07 8.39
CA LEU A 93 -4.15 -14.26 7.74
C LEU A 93 -2.99 -13.80 8.61
N LEU A 94 -3.13 -12.62 9.24
CA LEU A 94 -2.11 -12.10 10.15
C LEU A 94 -1.94 -13.01 11.39
N ASP A 95 -3.03 -13.54 11.94
CA ASP A 95 -2.97 -14.46 13.07
C ASP A 95 -2.23 -15.75 12.68
N GLU A 96 -2.60 -16.40 11.57
CA GLU A 96 -1.91 -17.59 11.06
C GLU A 96 -0.42 -17.34 10.81
N LEU A 97 -0.08 -16.21 10.19
CA LEU A 97 1.30 -15.89 9.86
C LEU A 97 2.14 -15.60 11.12
N THR A 98 1.60 -14.88 12.09
CA THR A 98 2.32 -14.56 13.35
C THR A 98 2.48 -15.79 14.26
N GLU A 99 1.58 -16.77 14.18
CA GLU A 99 1.73 -18.05 14.88
C GLU A 99 2.75 -18.99 14.21
N THR A 100 2.91 -18.92 12.88
CA THR A 100 3.71 -19.89 12.11
C THR A 100 5.05 -19.35 11.63
N ARG A 101 5.32 -18.07 11.75
CA ARG A 101 6.54 -17.39 11.28
C ARG A 101 7.09 -16.46 12.35
N ASN A 102 8.40 -16.21 12.28
CA ASN A 102 9.07 -15.26 13.16
C ASN A 102 8.90 -13.82 12.64
N ILE A 103 7.71 -13.25 12.85
CA ILE A 103 7.32 -11.92 12.38
C ILE A 103 7.46 -10.90 13.50
N ASP A 104 8.01 -9.74 13.16
CA ASP A 104 7.94 -8.55 13.99
C ASP A 104 6.54 -7.93 13.88
N THR A 105 5.73 -8.17 14.89
CA THR A 105 4.33 -7.73 14.93
C THR A 105 4.19 -6.20 15.00
N ASP A 106 5.24 -5.48 15.36
CA ASP A 106 5.26 -4.02 15.36
C ASP A 106 5.56 -3.43 13.99
N ARG A 107 6.06 -4.25 13.05
CA ARG A 107 6.42 -3.84 11.70
C ARG A 107 5.65 -4.65 10.63
N ILE A 108 4.33 -4.55 10.67
CA ILE A 108 3.43 -5.12 9.66
C ILE A 108 2.90 -3.97 8.80
N TYR A 109 3.05 -4.10 7.50
CA TYR A 109 2.72 -3.05 6.53
C TYR A 109 1.73 -3.56 5.47
N ALA A 110 0.90 -2.65 4.95
CA ALA A 110 -0.03 -2.95 3.87
C ALA A 110 0.23 -2.04 2.67
N ILE A 111 0.42 -2.65 1.51
CA ILE A 111 0.63 -1.94 0.25
C ILE A 111 -0.26 -2.52 -0.84
N GLY A 112 -0.49 -1.76 -1.91
CA GLY A 112 -1.20 -2.31 -3.06
C GLY A 112 -1.34 -1.35 -4.22
N MET A 113 -1.71 -1.90 -5.37
CA MET A 113 -2.01 -1.14 -6.57
C MET A 113 -3.51 -0.99 -6.77
N SER A 114 -3.98 0.21 -7.17
CA SER A 114 -5.37 0.44 -7.58
C SER A 114 -6.35 0.01 -6.49
N ASN A 115 -7.24 -0.96 -6.75
CA ASN A 115 -8.14 -1.56 -5.76
C ASN A 115 -7.39 -2.13 -4.54
N GLY A 116 -6.18 -2.70 -4.73
CA GLY A 116 -5.31 -3.11 -3.63
C GLY A 116 -4.77 -1.92 -2.82
N GLY A 117 -4.51 -0.78 -3.45
CA GLY A 117 -4.17 0.46 -2.76
C GLY A 117 -5.35 1.04 -1.98
N MET A 118 -6.58 0.91 -2.51
CA MET A 118 -7.81 1.25 -1.78
C MET A 118 -7.99 0.34 -0.56
N MET A 119 -7.67 -0.96 -0.69
CA MET A 119 -7.68 -1.91 0.42
C MET A 119 -6.67 -1.51 1.50
N SER A 120 -5.48 -1.04 1.14
CA SER A 120 -4.47 -0.57 2.10
C SER A 120 -4.99 0.61 2.92
N TYR A 121 -5.69 1.57 2.32
CA TYR A 121 -6.36 2.65 3.04
C TYR A 121 -7.44 2.13 4.00
N LEU A 122 -8.25 1.16 3.57
CA LEU A 122 -9.26 0.55 4.43
C LEU A 122 -8.63 -0.13 5.64
N LEU A 123 -7.52 -0.86 5.46
CA LEU A 123 -6.78 -1.49 6.55
C LEU A 123 -6.22 -0.45 7.54
N ALA A 124 -5.70 0.68 7.06
CA ALA A 124 -5.28 1.78 7.93
C ALA A 124 -6.43 2.31 8.79
N CYS A 125 -7.65 2.37 8.26
CA CYS A 125 -8.83 2.80 9.01
C CYS A 125 -9.37 1.75 9.99
N ARG A 126 -9.31 0.45 9.64
CA ARG A 126 -9.96 -0.63 10.41
C ARG A 126 -9.00 -1.38 11.31
N LEU A 127 -7.74 -1.56 10.88
CA LEU A 127 -6.72 -2.36 11.56
C LEU A 127 -5.49 -1.53 11.96
N SER A 128 -5.69 -0.27 12.33
CA SER A 128 -4.60 0.64 12.73
C SER A 128 -3.75 0.12 13.91
N GLN A 129 -4.28 -0.82 14.72
CA GLN A 129 -3.53 -1.49 15.80
C GLN A 129 -2.63 -2.63 15.31
N ARG A 130 -2.79 -3.07 14.06
CA ARG A 130 -2.04 -4.18 13.46
C ARG A 130 -1.13 -3.72 12.32
N ILE A 131 -1.49 -2.61 11.65
CA ILE A 131 -0.79 -2.09 10.46
C ILE A 131 0.04 -0.87 10.85
N ALA A 132 1.35 -0.99 10.77
CA ALA A 132 2.29 0.05 11.18
C ALA A 132 2.31 1.25 10.22
N ALA A 133 2.27 0.99 8.91
CA ALA A 133 2.20 2.01 7.86
C ALA A 133 1.58 1.42 6.58
N ILE A 134 1.10 2.29 5.68
CA ILE A 134 0.55 1.86 4.40
C ILE A 134 1.15 2.60 3.22
N THR A 135 1.13 1.94 2.04
CA THR A 135 1.36 2.62 0.77
C THR A 135 0.31 2.23 -0.27
N SER A 136 -0.21 3.22 -0.98
CA SER A 136 -1.13 3.03 -2.10
C SER A 136 -0.47 3.50 -3.39
N VAL A 137 -0.44 2.64 -4.42
CA VAL A 137 0.01 2.99 -5.78
C VAL A 137 -1.22 3.05 -6.67
N THR A 138 -1.46 4.18 -7.32
CA THR A 138 -2.63 4.44 -8.21
C THR A 138 -4.01 4.14 -7.59
N GLY A 139 -4.08 3.94 -6.27
CA GLY A 139 -5.34 3.84 -5.54
C GLY A 139 -5.80 5.19 -5.01
N THR A 140 -6.90 5.22 -4.29
CA THR A 140 -7.39 6.37 -3.49
C THR A 140 -8.15 5.85 -2.29
N MET A 141 -8.41 6.71 -1.30
CA MET A 141 -9.24 6.35 -0.15
C MET A 141 -10.72 6.34 -0.54
N THR A 142 -11.31 5.15 -0.63
CA THR A 142 -12.73 4.97 -0.97
C THR A 142 -13.64 4.79 0.25
N VAL A 143 -13.07 4.46 1.39
CA VAL A 143 -13.79 4.36 2.65
C VAL A 143 -14.32 5.73 3.09
N ASP A 144 -15.55 5.75 3.64
CA ASP A 144 -16.12 6.98 4.18
C ASP A 144 -15.25 7.53 5.30
N ARG A 145 -14.80 8.77 5.13
CA ARG A 145 -13.93 9.48 6.08
C ARG A 145 -14.52 9.55 7.49
N ASN A 146 -15.83 9.63 7.61
CA ASN A 146 -16.53 9.65 8.90
C ASN A 146 -16.47 8.30 9.62
N THR A 147 -16.23 7.21 8.90
CA THR A 147 -16.12 5.86 9.45
C THR A 147 -14.68 5.39 9.59
N CYS A 148 -13.72 6.17 9.11
CA CYS A 148 -12.29 5.92 9.30
C CYS A 148 -11.88 6.36 10.71
N THR A 149 -12.11 5.50 11.70
CA THR A 149 -11.90 5.77 13.13
C THR A 149 -10.73 4.99 13.70
N GLY A 150 -9.60 4.99 12.98
CA GLY A 150 -8.37 4.37 13.46
C GLY A 150 -8.00 4.85 14.87
N SER A 151 -7.54 3.94 15.72
CA SER A 151 -7.24 4.21 17.14
C SER A 151 -5.90 4.94 17.35
N ARG A 152 -5.12 5.08 16.29
CA ARG A 152 -3.86 5.83 16.25
C ARG A 152 -3.63 6.46 14.87
N PRO A 153 -2.76 7.49 14.78
CA PRO A 153 -2.25 7.94 13.49
C PRO A 153 -1.52 6.82 12.75
N VAL A 154 -1.68 6.74 11.43
CA VAL A 154 -1.01 5.75 10.58
C VAL A 154 -0.20 6.46 9.50
N PRO A 155 1.11 6.22 9.39
CA PRO A 155 1.91 6.73 8.28
C PRO A 155 1.37 6.28 6.93
N VAL A 156 1.26 7.21 5.99
CA VAL A 156 0.66 6.97 4.67
C VAL A 156 1.56 7.50 3.57
N MET A 157 1.86 6.65 2.57
CA MET A 157 2.44 7.06 1.30
C MET A 157 1.47 6.81 0.15
N GLN A 158 1.36 7.75 -0.77
CA GLN A 158 0.66 7.61 -2.05
C GLN A 158 1.65 7.81 -3.19
N ILE A 159 1.67 6.90 -4.18
CA ILE A 159 2.36 7.06 -5.45
C ILE A 159 1.31 7.14 -6.55
N HIS A 160 1.34 8.19 -7.40
CA HIS A 160 0.28 8.39 -8.39
C HIS A 160 0.78 9.08 -9.66
N GLY A 161 0.33 8.59 -10.81
CA GLY A 161 0.54 9.27 -12.08
C GLY A 161 -0.46 10.40 -12.30
N ILE A 162 0.00 11.56 -12.76
CA ILE A 162 -0.87 12.72 -13.02
C ILE A 162 -1.86 12.44 -14.16
N GLU A 163 -1.47 11.58 -15.12
CA GLU A 163 -2.30 11.22 -16.27
C GLU A 163 -3.11 9.93 -16.05
N ASP A 164 -3.30 9.51 -14.80
CA ASP A 164 -4.12 8.34 -14.49
C ASP A 164 -5.59 8.57 -14.91
N ALA A 165 -6.02 7.81 -15.94
CA ALA A 165 -7.39 7.87 -16.45
C ALA A 165 -8.35 6.86 -15.81
N VAL A 166 -7.83 5.91 -15.00
CA VAL A 166 -8.61 4.87 -14.32
C VAL A 166 -9.04 5.33 -12.94
N VAL A 167 -8.08 5.82 -12.14
CA VAL A 167 -8.31 6.49 -10.86
C VAL A 167 -7.77 7.92 -11.00
N PRO A 168 -8.56 8.87 -11.51
CA PRO A 168 -8.07 10.18 -11.87
C PRO A 168 -7.46 10.95 -10.70
N PHE A 169 -6.27 11.54 -10.91
CA PHE A 169 -5.57 12.33 -9.89
C PHE A 169 -6.47 13.42 -9.28
N ASN A 170 -7.24 14.10 -10.13
CA ASN A 170 -8.19 15.14 -9.71
C ASN A 170 -9.54 14.60 -9.23
N GLY A 171 -9.69 13.27 -9.14
CA GLY A 171 -10.92 12.62 -8.73
C GLY A 171 -11.96 12.51 -9.82
N SER A 172 -13.09 11.88 -9.48
CA SER A 172 -14.24 11.68 -10.35
C SER A 172 -15.51 11.53 -9.49
N ASN A 173 -16.65 11.23 -10.11
CA ASN A 173 -17.87 10.89 -9.38
C ASN A 173 -17.75 9.63 -8.51
N SER A 174 -16.80 8.73 -8.86
CA SER A 174 -16.62 7.44 -8.18
C SER A 174 -15.41 7.43 -7.24
N PHE A 175 -14.47 8.37 -7.41
CA PHE A 175 -13.21 8.39 -6.67
C PHE A 175 -12.91 9.77 -6.12
N PRO A 176 -12.59 9.91 -4.82
CA PRO A 176 -12.00 11.12 -4.28
C PRO A 176 -10.70 11.49 -5.00
N SER A 177 -10.39 12.79 -5.10
CA SER A 177 -9.10 13.22 -5.65
C SER A 177 -7.95 12.81 -4.73
N ILE A 178 -6.78 12.59 -5.32
CA ILE A 178 -5.56 12.27 -4.56
C ILE A 178 -5.18 13.39 -3.61
N PRO A 179 -5.17 14.68 -4.02
CA PRO A 179 -4.93 15.78 -3.09
C PRO A 179 -5.87 15.78 -1.87
N ALA A 180 -7.18 15.55 -2.08
CA ALA A 180 -8.13 15.50 -0.97
C ALA A 180 -7.94 14.28 -0.06
N THR A 181 -7.44 13.16 -0.60
CA THR A 181 -7.08 11.97 0.20
C THR A 181 -5.85 12.25 1.08
N ILE A 182 -4.83 12.88 0.51
CA ILE A 182 -3.61 13.25 1.25
C ILE A 182 -3.90 14.30 2.33
N GLU A 183 -4.70 15.31 2.01
CA GLU A 183 -5.15 16.32 2.98
C GLU A 183 -5.89 15.68 4.16
N PHE A 184 -6.81 14.74 3.89
CA PHE A 184 -7.50 14.01 4.94
C PHE A 184 -6.52 13.29 5.86
N TRP A 185 -5.53 12.56 5.33
CA TRP A 185 -4.56 11.83 6.15
C TRP A 185 -3.61 12.77 6.91
N ALA A 186 -3.19 13.89 6.30
CA ALA A 186 -2.40 14.89 7.00
C ALA A 186 -3.18 15.49 8.18
N GLN A 187 -4.47 15.79 8.02
CA GLN A 187 -5.34 16.27 9.09
C GLN A 187 -5.58 15.18 10.15
N SER A 188 -5.88 13.95 9.73
CA SER A 188 -6.14 12.81 10.63
C SER A 188 -4.92 12.45 11.48
N ASN A 189 -3.73 12.56 10.91
CA ASN A 189 -2.47 12.32 11.61
C ASN A 189 -2.00 13.55 12.40
N GLY A 190 -2.77 14.64 12.42
CA GLY A 190 -2.44 15.85 13.17
C GLY A 190 -1.16 16.52 12.69
N CYS A 191 -0.87 16.46 11.40
CA CYS A 191 0.30 17.13 10.82
C CYS A 191 0.17 18.65 10.93
N VAL A 192 1.24 19.32 11.32
CA VAL A 192 1.30 20.78 11.45
C VAL A 192 2.37 21.36 10.53
N GLY A 193 2.22 22.63 10.16
CA GLY A 193 3.18 23.28 9.25
C GLY A 193 2.88 23.02 7.77
N ALA A 194 3.72 23.56 6.92
CA ALA A 194 3.64 23.39 5.47
C ALA A 194 4.34 22.10 5.05
N ALA A 195 3.80 21.43 4.03
CA ALA A 195 4.47 20.29 3.44
C ALA A 195 5.81 20.70 2.80
N GLU A 196 6.79 19.83 2.89
CA GLU A 196 8.04 19.95 2.15
C GLU A 196 7.84 19.40 0.73
N GLU A 197 8.30 20.14 -0.27
CA GLU A 197 8.23 19.71 -1.67
C GLU A 197 9.63 19.57 -2.26
N THR A 198 9.89 18.45 -2.93
CA THR A 198 11.11 18.20 -3.68
C THR A 198 10.78 17.68 -5.08
N ALA A 199 11.54 18.11 -6.09
CA ALA A 199 11.41 17.59 -7.43
C ALA A 199 11.99 16.16 -7.52
N ILE A 200 11.33 15.31 -8.29
CA ILE A 200 11.88 14.03 -8.76
C ILE A 200 12.46 14.29 -10.14
N ALA A 201 13.75 13.97 -10.28
CA ALA A 201 14.48 14.23 -11.53
C ALA A 201 13.98 13.30 -12.65
N ASP A 202 13.95 13.84 -13.87
CA ASP A 202 13.80 13.04 -15.09
C ASP A 202 15.11 12.25 -15.32
N ILE A 203 15.11 10.99 -14.92
CA ILE A 203 16.24 10.08 -15.13
C ILE A 203 16.06 9.23 -16.37
N THR A 204 14.86 9.17 -16.92
CA THR A 204 14.55 8.45 -18.16
C THR A 204 14.88 9.27 -19.40
N GLY A 205 15.00 10.58 -19.27
CA GLY A 205 15.32 11.53 -20.37
C GLY A 205 14.15 11.76 -21.32
N ASP A 206 12.92 11.53 -20.85
CA ASP A 206 11.71 11.74 -21.65
C ASP A 206 11.13 13.15 -21.55
N GLY A 207 11.72 14.00 -20.71
CA GLY A 207 11.34 15.39 -20.48
C GLY A 207 10.31 15.58 -19.36
N TYR A 208 9.97 14.51 -18.66
CA TYR A 208 9.03 14.51 -17.54
C TYR A 208 9.74 14.01 -16.28
N GLY A 209 9.28 14.42 -15.13
CA GLY A 209 9.79 14.00 -13.84
C GLY A 209 8.63 13.81 -12.88
N GLY A 210 8.77 14.37 -11.70
CA GLY A 210 7.70 14.29 -10.71
C GLY A 210 7.94 15.19 -9.52
N ARG A 211 7.15 14.96 -8.49
CA ARG A 211 7.23 15.71 -7.24
C ARG A 211 7.00 14.78 -6.05
N ARG A 212 7.75 15.01 -5.00
CA ARG A 212 7.53 14.43 -3.67
C ARG A 212 7.06 15.52 -2.73
N THR A 213 5.93 15.31 -2.09
CA THR A 213 5.34 16.19 -1.07
C THR A 213 5.29 15.43 0.25
N ARG A 214 5.85 15.99 1.34
CA ARG A 214 5.96 15.32 2.64
C ARG A 214 5.43 16.21 3.76
N TYR A 215 4.56 15.65 4.58
CA TYR A 215 4.11 16.19 5.85
C TYR A 215 4.86 15.44 6.95
N LEU A 216 5.84 16.07 7.59
CA LEU A 216 6.80 15.43 8.51
C LEU A 216 6.48 15.67 9.99
N ASP A 217 5.84 16.80 10.30
CA ASP A 217 5.51 17.17 11.67
C ASP A 217 4.10 16.73 12.03
N CYS A 218 3.93 15.41 12.19
CA CYS A 218 2.67 14.77 12.50
C CYS A 218 2.69 14.08 13.87
N ALA A 219 1.51 13.81 14.42
CA ALA A 219 1.38 13.17 15.74
C ALA A 219 2.07 11.81 15.80
N GLN A 220 2.71 11.49 16.92
CA GLN A 220 3.40 10.23 17.18
C GLN A 220 4.51 9.89 16.19
N GLY A 221 5.14 10.90 15.56
CA GLY A 221 6.21 10.70 14.59
C GLY A 221 5.75 10.07 13.26
N THR A 222 4.46 10.10 12.97
CA THR A 222 3.94 9.66 11.66
C THR A 222 4.24 10.68 10.57
N GLU A 223 4.15 10.24 9.32
CA GLU A 223 4.33 11.10 8.14
C GLU A 223 3.23 10.80 7.13
N VAL A 224 2.94 11.79 6.28
CA VAL A 224 2.12 11.61 5.08
C VAL A 224 2.92 12.05 3.87
N GLU A 225 3.06 11.16 2.88
CA GLU A 225 3.89 11.40 1.71
C GLU A 225 3.11 11.16 0.42
N LEU A 226 3.26 12.06 -0.55
CA LEU A 226 2.73 11.93 -1.90
C LEU A 226 3.88 11.99 -2.90
N ILE A 227 3.99 10.98 -3.75
CA ILE A 227 4.82 11.00 -4.95
C ILE A 227 3.89 11.12 -6.15
N THR A 228 4.06 12.17 -6.95
CA THR A 228 3.40 12.33 -8.24
C THR A 228 4.41 12.18 -9.36
N LEU A 229 4.02 11.51 -10.44
CA LEU A 229 4.83 11.35 -11.65
C LEU A 229 4.11 11.99 -12.82
N ASP A 230 4.79 12.91 -13.49
CA ASP A 230 4.29 13.56 -14.69
C ASP A 230 4.23 12.55 -15.84
N ALA A 231 3.28 12.70 -16.77
CA ALA A 231 3.08 11.82 -17.93
C ALA A 231 2.94 10.31 -17.62
N VAL A 232 2.71 9.93 -16.35
CA VAL A 232 2.46 8.55 -15.93
C VAL A 232 0.95 8.36 -15.74
N GLY A 233 0.43 7.25 -16.30
CA GLY A 233 -0.97 6.84 -16.17
C GLY A 233 -1.20 5.89 -14.98
N HIS A 234 -2.13 4.93 -15.17
CA HIS A 234 -2.47 3.91 -14.17
C HIS A 234 -1.44 2.79 -14.19
N ASP A 235 -0.27 3.00 -13.60
CA ASP A 235 0.86 2.09 -13.69
C ASP A 235 1.55 1.90 -12.33
N TRP A 236 2.26 0.78 -12.19
CA TRP A 236 3.20 0.54 -11.09
C TRP A 236 4.58 0.99 -11.54
N PRO A 237 5.13 2.07 -10.98
CA PRO A 237 6.41 2.59 -11.45
C PRO A 237 7.56 1.62 -11.20
N ILE A 238 8.27 1.27 -12.27
CA ILE A 238 9.48 0.45 -12.22
C ILE A 238 10.59 1.06 -13.05
N HIS A 239 11.83 0.82 -12.64
CA HIS A 239 13.02 1.17 -13.38
C HIS A 239 13.85 -0.10 -13.60
N VAL A 240 13.46 -0.91 -14.59
CA VAL A 240 14.11 -2.18 -14.94
C VAL A 240 14.41 -2.20 -16.43
N GLU A 241 15.64 -2.50 -16.80
CA GLU A 241 16.09 -2.58 -18.19
C GLU A 241 15.18 -3.51 -19.02
N GLY A 242 14.73 -3.04 -20.19
CA GLY A 242 13.83 -3.79 -21.08
C GLY A 242 12.34 -3.66 -20.79
N TYR A 243 11.93 -2.93 -19.75
CA TYR A 243 10.55 -2.57 -19.45
C TYR A 243 10.33 -1.06 -19.63
N ARG A 244 9.06 -0.62 -19.52
CA ARG A 244 8.78 0.82 -19.45
C ARG A 244 9.52 1.38 -18.23
N GLN A 245 10.36 2.37 -18.50
CA GLN A 245 11.16 3.02 -17.46
C GLN A 245 10.33 4.16 -16.84
N HIS A 246 10.44 4.31 -15.53
CA HIS A 246 9.91 5.44 -14.78
C HIS A 246 11.05 6.09 -13.98
N ASP A 247 10.83 7.29 -13.49
CA ASP A 247 11.86 8.04 -12.74
C ASP A 247 12.06 7.55 -11.31
N ILE A 248 11.26 6.59 -10.88
CA ILE A 248 11.38 5.91 -9.60
C ILE A 248 11.19 4.40 -9.75
N HIS A 249 11.64 3.65 -8.75
CA HIS A 249 11.30 2.25 -8.55
C HIS A 249 10.35 2.14 -7.35
N ALA A 250 9.06 1.88 -7.59
CA ALA A 250 8.04 1.93 -6.55
C ALA A 250 8.34 1.05 -5.34
N ALA A 251 8.87 -0.18 -5.54
CA ALA A 251 9.19 -1.06 -4.41
C ALA A 251 10.26 -0.46 -3.48
N GLU A 252 11.29 0.18 -4.03
CA GLU A 252 12.36 0.82 -3.26
C GLU A 252 11.83 2.05 -2.49
N GLU A 253 11.03 2.90 -3.16
CA GLU A 253 10.40 4.04 -2.50
C GLU A 253 9.46 3.62 -1.37
N ILE A 254 8.68 2.57 -1.61
CA ILE A 254 7.77 1.99 -0.62
C ILE A 254 8.55 1.47 0.57
N TRP A 255 9.60 0.67 0.35
CA TRP A 255 10.37 0.12 1.47
C TRP A 255 11.10 1.22 2.24
N ASN A 256 11.73 2.18 1.56
CA ASN A 256 12.38 3.33 2.17
C ASN A 256 11.41 4.17 3.04
N PHE A 257 10.13 4.19 2.70
CA PHE A 257 9.10 4.78 3.53
C PHE A 257 8.73 3.89 4.72
N LEU A 258 8.31 2.65 4.47
CA LEU A 258 7.74 1.75 5.47
C LEU A 258 8.70 1.44 6.62
N GLN A 259 9.97 1.14 6.31
CA GLN A 259 10.96 0.71 7.31
C GLN A 259 11.23 1.73 8.42
N ARG A 260 10.81 2.99 8.23
CA ARG A 260 10.94 4.07 9.23
C ARG A 260 9.92 3.98 10.35
N PHE A 261 8.89 3.13 10.22
CA PHE A 261 7.75 3.14 11.13
C PHE A 261 7.51 1.79 11.80
N SER A 262 7.08 1.87 13.05
CA SER A 262 6.57 0.75 13.84
C SER A 262 5.28 1.15 14.57
N LEU A 263 4.54 0.17 15.12
CA LEU A 263 3.29 0.45 15.85
C LEU A 263 3.48 1.36 17.06
N TYR A 264 4.61 1.23 17.76
CA TYR A 264 4.84 1.90 19.04
C TYR A 264 5.97 2.93 19.01
N GLY A 265 6.40 3.35 17.82
CA GLY A 265 7.48 4.33 17.67
C GLY A 265 8.81 3.74 18.17
N GLY A 266 9.50 3.00 17.36
CA GLY A 266 10.84 2.53 17.70
C GLY A 266 11.85 3.63 17.49
N ASP A 267 12.69 3.91 18.51
CA ASP A 267 14.01 4.48 18.30
C ASP A 267 14.80 3.46 17.47
N THR A 268 14.92 3.68 16.15
CA THR A 268 15.85 2.94 15.28
C THR A 268 17.18 3.66 15.21
#